data_e5bfea516d89b062947a66f8b4ce118f
#
_entry.id   e5bfea516d89b062947a66f8b4ce118f
#
_cell.length_a   1.000
_cell.length_b   1.000
_cell.length_c   1.000
_cell.angle_alpha   90.00
_cell.angle_beta   90.00
_cell.angle_gamma   90.00
#
_symmetry.space_group_name_H-M   'P 1'
#
loop_
_entity.id
_entity.type
_entity.pdbx_description
1 polymer ?
#
loop_
_entity_poly.entity_id
_entity_poly.type
_entity_poly.pdbx_seq_one_letter_code
_entity_poly.pdbx_strand_id
1 'polypeptide(L)'
;MSEADRTVLVTGATGRQGGAVIRHMLPKGWKLKALTRNPDGREAQALARQGVEVVQGDLEDADSIARAALGVYGIYSVQDFWAVGAKREVQQGKNVADAAKKADIKHFVYSSVGGAERKTKIPHWESKWEVENYIRELGLPATVIRPVSFMETYYIDQVEIGILKGKLADPTRGDKPYQTIATDDIGAFVALAFERPSEFIGKALEIAGSELTNVEAAQVFSRVLGKPVKFQRIPLPLVRLLLGKEFHEMFRWFNNTGYRADIPALRRAYPEVHLHTLEEWLRMEGWHKRARRVRAPKG
;
A
#
# COMPACT_ATOMS: atom_id res chain seq x y z
N MET A 1 -2.19 29.06 7.21
CA MET A 1 -1.16 28.06 7.58
C MET A 1 0.20 28.60 7.15
N SER A 2 1.19 28.64 8.06
CA SER A 2 2.57 29.02 7.75
C SER A 2 3.23 27.97 6.82
N GLU A 3 4.39 28.25 6.24
CA GLU A 3 5.11 27.26 5.42
C GLU A 3 5.51 26.00 6.22
N ALA A 4 5.78 26.13 7.52
CA ALA A 4 6.02 25.02 8.44
C ALA A 4 4.75 24.15 8.60
N ASP A 5 3.56 24.76 8.51
CA ASP A 5 2.27 24.09 8.65
C ASP A 5 1.91 23.12 7.49
N ARG A 6 2.78 22.99 6.49
CA ARG A 6 2.55 22.13 5.30
C ARG A 6 3.69 21.15 5.00
N THR A 7 4.56 20.89 5.95
CA THR A 7 5.66 19.91 5.74
C THR A 7 5.25 18.54 6.26
N VAL A 8 5.35 17.50 5.42
CA VAL A 8 5.06 16.11 5.80
C VAL A 8 6.30 15.25 5.59
N LEU A 9 6.67 14.49 6.64
CA LEU A 9 7.68 13.45 6.56
C LEU A 9 7.04 12.17 5.99
N VAL A 10 7.63 11.61 4.95
CA VAL A 10 7.15 10.40 4.28
C VAL A 10 8.16 9.29 4.50
N THR A 11 7.78 8.24 5.24
CA THR A 11 8.56 7.00 5.31
C THR A 11 8.27 6.12 4.10
N GLY A 12 9.19 5.20 3.75
CA GLY A 12 9.02 4.39 2.54
C GLY A 12 8.88 5.20 1.25
N ALA A 13 9.42 6.43 1.23
CA ALA A 13 9.26 7.43 0.16
C ALA A 13 9.71 6.95 -1.22
N THR A 14 10.75 6.12 -1.29
CA THR A 14 11.28 5.52 -2.52
C THR A 14 10.52 4.26 -2.96
N GLY A 15 9.56 3.80 -2.16
CA GLY A 15 8.70 2.65 -2.45
C GLY A 15 7.39 3.05 -3.14
N ARG A 16 6.56 2.04 -3.43
CA ARG A 16 5.30 2.21 -4.16
C ARG A 16 4.33 3.14 -3.44
N GLN A 17 4.03 2.87 -2.17
CA GLN A 17 3.06 3.66 -1.40
C GLN A 17 3.59 5.08 -1.10
N GLY A 18 4.79 5.21 -0.52
CA GLY A 18 5.36 6.52 -0.22
C GLY A 18 5.57 7.38 -1.47
N GLY A 19 5.99 6.76 -2.58
CA GLY A 19 6.09 7.44 -3.87
C GLY A 19 4.74 7.92 -4.39
N ALA A 20 3.66 7.14 -4.20
CA ALA A 20 2.31 7.56 -4.54
C ALA A 20 1.85 8.74 -3.68
N VAL A 21 2.09 8.69 -2.37
CA VAL A 21 1.80 9.80 -1.46
C VAL A 21 2.48 11.09 -1.94
N ILE A 22 3.76 11.01 -2.29
CA ILE A 22 4.51 12.16 -2.82
C ILE A 22 3.88 12.70 -4.10
N ARG A 23 3.55 11.84 -5.07
CA ARG A 23 2.93 12.25 -6.34
C ARG A 23 1.61 12.99 -6.14
N HIS A 24 0.80 12.59 -5.17
CA HIS A 24 -0.50 13.22 -4.90
C HIS A 24 -0.41 14.46 -4.03
N MET A 25 0.59 14.60 -3.16
CA MET A 25 0.73 15.73 -2.26
C MET A 25 1.53 16.90 -2.85
N LEU A 26 2.57 16.59 -3.63
CA LEU A 26 3.47 17.60 -4.18
C LEU A 26 2.75 18.65 -5.05
N PRO A 27 1.86 18.28 -6.01
CA PRO A 27 1.11 19.25 -6.82
C PRO A 27 0.13 20.11 -6.02
N LYS A 28 -0.22 19.69 -4.80
CA LYS A 28 -1.13 20.40 -3.89
C LYS A 28 -0.40 21.41 -2.98
N GLY A 29 0.89 21.63 -3.21
CA GLY A 29 1.70 22.61 -2.50
C GLY A 29 2.19 22.16 -1.12
N TRP A 30 2.19 20.86 -0.83
CA TRP A 30 2.82 20.31 0.36
C TRP A 30 4.33 20.28 0.21
N LYS A 31 5.06 20.67 1.26
CA LYS A 31 6.49 20.42 1.38
C LYS A 31 6.68 18.99 1.90
N LEU A 32 7.56 18.24 1.26
CA LEU A 32 7.72 16.82 1.58
C LEU A 32 9.17 16.52 1.93
N LYS A 33 9.35 15.79 3.04
CA LYS A 33 10.62 15.20 3.44
C LYS A 33 10.55 13.69 3.16
N ALA A 34 11.41 13.19 2.29
CA ALA A 34 11.51 11.77 1.95
C ALA A 34 12.57 11.09 2.83
N LEU A 35 12.15 10.29 3.81
CA LEU A 35 13.07 9.53 4.65
C LEU A 35 13.58 8.30 3.88
N THR A 36 14.89 8.18 3.76
CA THR A 36 15.54 7.03 3.11
C THR A 36 16.89 6.69 3.74
N ARG A 37 17.25 5.42 3.70
CA ARG A 37 18.59 4.95 4.13
C ARG A 37 19.68 5.32 3.12
N ASN A 38 19.31 5.47 1.85
CA ASN A 38 20.23 5.77 0.76
C ASN A 38 19.80 7.04 0.01
N PRO A 39 20.24 8.21 0.46
CA PRO A 39 19.89 9.49 -0.20
C PRO A 39 20.49 9.63 -1.61
N ASP A 40 21.58 8.93 -1.91
CA ASP A 40 22.23 8.95 -3.21
C ASP A 40 21.63 7.94 -4.21
N GLY A 41 20.67 7.12 -3.74
CA GLY A 41 19.98 6.15 -4.59
C GLY A 41 19.18 6.81 -5.70
N ARG A 42 19.04 6.12 -6.82
CA ARG A 42 18.39 6.61 -8.04
C ARG A 42 16.97 7.17 -7.77
N GLU A 43 16.19 6.46 -6.97
CA GLU A 43 14.81 6.83 -6.61
C GLU A 43 14.79 8.08 -5.71
N ALA A 44 15.69 8.17 -4.73
CA ALA A 44 15.83 9.32 -3.86
C ALA A 44 16.25 10.57 -4.65
N GLN A 45 17.23 10.44 -5.54
CA GLN A 45 17.66 11.52 -6.44
C GLN A 45 16.55 11.94 -7.42
N ALA A 46 15.70 11.02 -7.83
CA ALA A 46 14.53 11.36 -8.66
C ALA A 46 13.50 12.21 -7.88
N LEU A 47 13.32 11.95 -6.58
CA LEU A 47 12.46 12.75 -5.70
C LEU A 47 13.09 14.13 -5.46
N ALA A 48 14.40 14.21 -5.21
CA ALA A 48 15.11 15.48 -5.03
C ALA A 48 14.95 16.40 -6.25
N ARG A 49 15.04 15.86 -7.47
CA ARG A 49 14.81 16.64 -8.71
C ARG A 49 13.39 17.18 -8.85
N GLN A 50 12.41 16.61 -8.14
CA GLN A 50 11.03 17.08 -8.08
C GLN A 50 10.80 18.13 -6.98
N GLY A 51 11.84 18.52 -6.23
CA GLY A 51 11.74 19.48 -5.13
C GLY A 51 11.39 18.86 -3.78
N VAL A 52 11.49 17.53 -3.64
CA VAL A 52 11.32 16.84 -2.36
C VAL A 52 12.63 16.91 -1.58
N GLU A 53 12.57 17.31 -0.30
CA GLU A 53 13.72 17.25 0.60
C GLU A 53 14.03 15.78 0.94
N VAL A 54 15.20 15.29 0.53
CA VAL A 54 15.65 13.93 0.86
C VAL A 54 16.41 13.97 2.17
N VAL A 55 15.93 13.21 3.16
CA VAL A 55 16.55 13.11 4.51
C VAL A 55 17.07 11.71 4.74
N GLN A 56 18.33 11.61 5.15
CA GLN A 56 18.88 10.31 5.54
C GLN A 56 18.37 9.87 6.89
N GLY A 57 17.89 8.62 6.97
CA GLY A 57 17.47 7.99 8.21
C GLY A 57 17.07 6.54 8.05
N ASP A 58 17.05 5.83 9.16
CA ASP A 58 16.63 4.43 9.24
C ASP A 58 15.51 4.30 10.27
N LEU A 59 14.47 3.51 9.96
CA LEU A 59 13.36 3.25 10.89
C LEU A 59 13.79 2.45 12.12
N GLU A 60 14.99 1.91 12.14
CA GLU A 60 15.62 1.26 13.30
C GLU A 60 16.47 2.21 14.14
N ASP A 61 16.79 3.39 13.63
CA ASP A 61 17.49 4.48 14.33
C ASP A 61 16.50 5.56 14.74
N ALA A 62 16.02 5.47 16.00
CA ALA A 62 15.06 6.41 16.56
C ALA A 62 15.54 7.87 16.53
N ASP A 63 16.84 8.11 16.69
CA ASP A 63 17.41 9.46 16.68
C ASP A 63 17.39 10.04 15.26
N SER A 64 17.63 9.23 14.23
CA SER A 64 17.53 9.69 12.83
C SER A 64 16.10 10.09 12.48
N ILE A 65 15.10 9.30 12.94
CA ILE A 65 13.69 9.63 12.73
C ILE A 65 13.32 10.90 13.48
N ALA A 66 13.75 11.03 14.75
CA ALA A 66 13.47 12.20 15.57
C ALA A 66 14.01 13.49 14.92
N ARG A 67 15.24 13.46 14.38
CA ARG A 67 15.81 14.59 13.64
C ARG A 67 14.98 14.93 12.39
N ALA A 68 14.57 13.92 11.62
CA ALA A 68 13.77 14.10 10.42
C ALA A 68 12.37 14.68 10.72
N ALA A 69 11.81 14.32 11.88
CA ALA A 69 10.48 14.75 12.32
C ALA A 69 10.43 16.20 12.89
N LEU A 70 11.58 16.84 13.08
CA LEU A 70 11.61 18.20 13.62
C LEU A 70 10.91 19.19 12.67
N GLY A 71 9.95 19.95 13.23
CA GLY A 71 9.25 21.02 12.53
C GLY A 71 8.33 20.57 11.41
N VAL A 72 7.95 19.28 11.32
CA VAL A 72 6.97 18.82 10.35
C VAL A 72 5.54 18.95 10.91
N TYR A 73 4.59 19.25 10.04
CA TYR A 73 3.16 19.23 10.36
C TYR A 73 2.66 17.81 10.65
N GLY A 74 3.12 16.85 9.84
CA GLY A 74 2.65 15.48 9.98
C GLY A 74 3.61 14.45 9.41
N ILE A 75 3.28 13.18 9.67
CA ILE A 75 4.07 12.04 9.21
C ILE A 75 3.17 11.04 8.51
N TYR A 76 3.57 10.59 7.31
CA TYR A 76 3.07 9.37 6.72
C TYR A 76 3.99 8.22 7.08
N SER A 77 3.45 7.19 7.74
CA SER A 77 4.20 6.04 8.26
C SER A 77 3.79 4.74 7.56
N VAL A 78 4.75 4.08 6.93
CA VAL A 78 4.61 2.75 6.35
C VAL A 78 5.90 1.96 6.57
N GLN A 79 5.77 0.67 6.90
CA GLN A 79 6.87 -0.28 7.06
C GLN A 79 6.71 -1.43 6.06
N ASP A 80 7.82 -2.11 5.77
CA ASP A 80 7.85 -3.24 4.84
C ASP A 80 8.09 -4.55 5.61
N PHE A 81 6.99 -5.23 5.95
CA PHE A 81 7.02 -6.55 6.60
C PHE A 81 7.90 -7.55 5.86
N TRP A 82 7.83 -7.57 4.53
CA TRP A 82 8.53 -8.56 3.71
C TRP A 82 10.05 -8.38 3.74
N ALA A 83 10.51 -7.16 3.96
CA ALA A 83 11.93 -6.87 4.10
C ALA A 83 12.48 -7.17 5.50
N VAL A 84 11.65 -7.03 6.56
CA VAL A 84 12.17 -7.01 7.93
C VAL A 84 11.51 -8.03 8.87
N GLY A 85 10.36 -8.57 8.53
CA GLY A 85 9.56 -9.47 9.38
C GLY A 85 8.80 -8.76 10.50
N ALA A 86 7.88 -9.48 11.15
CA ALA A 86 6.91 -8.92 12.09
C ALA A 86 7.55 -8.13 13.24
N LYS A 87 8.55 -8.68 13.91
CA LYS A 87 9.16 -8.06 15.10
C LYS A 87 9.80 -6.70 14.77
N ARG A 88 10.55 -6.62 13.67
CA ARG A 88 11.21 -5.37 13.25
C ARG A 88 10.20 -4.38 12.67
N GLU A 89 9.18 -4.85 11.95
CA GLU A 89 8.09 -4.00 11.49
C GLU A 89 7.40 -3.29 12.65
N VAL A 90 7.05 -4.01 13.72
CA VAL A 90 6.47 -3.43 14.94
C VAL A 90 7.40 -2.41 15.57
N GLN A 91 8.68 -2.73 15.72
CA GLN A 91 9.65 -1.81 16.32
C GLN A 91 9.81 -0.55 15.47
N GLN A 92 9.91 -0.69 14.15
CA GLN A 92 10.00 0.45 13.22
C GLN A 92 8.75 1.33 13.30
N GLY A 93 7.55 0.72 13.36
CA GLY A 93 6.30 1.47 13.52
C GLY A 93 6.24 2.25 14.83
N LYS A 94 6.65 1.63 15.93
CA LYS A 94 6.74 2.27 17.26
C LYS A 94 7.75 3.41 17.27
N ASN A 95 8.94 3.24 16.69
CA ASN A 95 9.95 4.29 16.60
C ASN A 95 9.42 5.53 15.87
N VAL A 96 8.67 5.34 14.77
CA VAL A 96 8.07 6.47 14.04
C VAL A 96 6.97 7.14 14.85
N ALA A 97 6.15 6.36 15.57
CA ALA A 97 5.09 6.90 16.43
C ALA A 97 5.67 7.68 17.63
N ASP A 98 6.74 7.19 18.25
CA ASP A 98 7.44 7.89 19.33
C ASP A 98 8.05 9.21 18.85
N ALA A 99 8.69 9.21 17.69
CA ALA A 99 9.24 10.43 17.08
C ALA A 99 8.13 11.44 16.76
N ALA A 100 6.98 10.97 16.27
CA ALA A 100 5.79 11.77 16.02
C ALA A 100 5.26 12.42 17.30
N LYS A 101 5.16 11.64 18.40
CA LYS A 101 4.73 12.14 19.71
C LYS A 101 5.69 13.20 20.25
N LYS A 102 6.99 12.96 20.16
CA LYS A 102 8.06 13.85 20.62
C LYS A 102 8.08 15.18 19.85
N ALA A 103 7.76 15.13 18.56
CA ALA A 103 7.71 16.29 17.68
C ALA A 103 6.38 17.07 17.76
N ASP A 104 5.41 16.63 18.57
CA ASP A 104 4.06 17.21 18.70
C ASP A 104 3.38 17.48 17.34
N ILE A 105 3.48 16.51 16.42
CA ILE A 105 2.91 16.64 15.08
C ILE A 105 1.38 16.79 15.13
N LYS A 106 0.80 17.39 14.11
CA LYS A 106 -0.63 17.69 14.04
C LYS A 106 -1.44 16.62 13.33
N HIS A 107 -0.80 15.75 12.53
CA HIS A 107 -1.48 14.65 11.88
C HIS A 107 -0.52 13.48 11.58
N PHE A 108 -0.87 12.29 12.06
CA PHE A 108 -0.17 11.04 11.80
C PHE A 108 -1.01 10.16 10.88
N VAL A 109 -0.53 9.82 9.69
CA VAL A 109 -1.23 8.90 8.80
C VAL A 109 -0.47 7.58 8.72
N TYR A 110 -1.09 6.51 9.21
CA TYR A 110 -0.49 5.18 9.25
C TYR A 110 -1.06 4.27 8.17
N SER A 111 -0.19 3.63 7.39
CA SER A 111 -0.60 2.59 6.44
C SER A 111 -0.56 1.21 7.10
N SER A 112 -1.75 0.71 7.42
CA SER A 112 -1.99 -0.61 7.99
C SER A 112 -2.40 -1.62 6.90
N VAL A 113 -3.34 -2.51 7.19
CA VAL A 113 -3.91 -3.50 6.27
C VAL A 113 -5.40 -3.70 6.54
N GLY A 114 -6.18 -3.97 5.51
CA GLY A 114 -7.60 -4.30 5.63
C GLY A 114 -7.82 -5.50 6.55
N GLY A 115 -8.72 -5.36 7.54
CA GLY A 115 -9.02 -6.42 8.49
C GLY A 115 -7.99 -6.65 9.59
N ALA A 116 -7.08 -5.71 9.85
CA ALA A 116 -6.08 -5.81 10.93
C ALA A 116 -6.72 -6.10 12.29
N GLU A 117 -7.90 -5.50 12.57
CA GLU A 117 -8.66 -5.67 13.82
C GLU A 117 -9.34 -7.03 13.99
N ARG A 118 -9.33 -7.88 12.95
CA ARG A 118 -10.14 -9.12 12.90
C ARG A 118 -9.46 -10.34 13.50
N LYS A 119 -8.37 -10.15 14.26
CA LYS A 119 -7.63 -11.24 14.95
C LYS A 119 -7.30 -12.39 13.99
N THR A 120 -6.65 -12.06 12.90
CA THR A 120 -6.41 -12.97 11.78
C THR A 120 -5.42 -14.08 12.11
N LYS A 121 -4.55 -13.87 13.08
CA LYS A 121 -3.38 -14.69 13.43
C LYS A 121 -2.35 -14.80 12.31
N ILE A 122 -2.44 -13.93 11.31
CA ILE A 122 -1.49 -13.83 10.20
C ILE A 122 -0.41 -12.82 10.61
N PRO A 123 0.88 -13.18 10.64
CA PRO A 123 1.94 -12.33 11.22
C PRO A 123 1.95 -10.88 10.73
N HIS A 124 1.82 -10.64 9.42
CA HIS A 124 1.84 -9.29 8.85
C HIS A 124 0.53 -8.50 9.00
N TRP A 125 -0.58 -9.11 9.49
CA TRP A 125 -1.76 -8.39 9.98
C TRP A 125 -1.57 -8.04 11.45
N GLU A 126 -1.11 -9.02 12.24
CA GLU A 126 -0.95 -8.85 13.68
C GLU A 126 0.11 -7.79 14.02
N SER A 127 1.23 -7.75 13.26
CA SER A 127 2.25 -6.69 13.44
C SER A 127 1.69 -5.30 13.19
N LYS A 128 0.89 -5.12 12.14
CA LYS A 128 0.25 -3.84 11.85
C LYS A 128 -0.81 -3.47 12.89
N TRP A 129 -1.59 -4.46 13.36
CA TRP A 129 -2.56 -4.24 14.44
C TRP A 129 -1.88 -3.83 15.75
N GLU A 130 -0.72 -4.40 16.06
CA GLU A 130 0.07 -3.99 17.22
C GLU A 130 0.53 -2.52 17.11
N VAL A 131 1.00 -2.12 15.94
CA VAL A 131 1.38 -0.70 15.71
C VAL A 131 0.16 0.23 15.79
N GLU A 132 -1.00 -0.15 15.24
CA GLU A 132 -2.24 0.65 15.38
C GLU A 132 -2.62 0.86 16.86
N ASN A 133 -2.53 -0.20 17.67
CA ASN A 133 -2.83 -0.10 19.10
C ASN A 133 -1.84 0.84 19.81
N TYR A 134 -0.56 0.74 19.50
CA TYR A 134 0.46 1.61 20.06
C TYR A 134 0.26 3.08 19.70
N ILE A 135 -0.07 3.38 18.44
CA ILE A 135 -0.41 4.73 17.97
C ILE A 135 -1.60 5.30 18.79
N ARG A 136 -2.60 4.46 19.08
CA ARG A 136 -3.78 4.83 19.85
C ARG A 136 -3.44 5.05 21.32
N GLU A 137 -2.63 4.20 21.92
CA GLU A 137 -2.13 4.32 23.29
C GLU A 137 -1.33 5.61 23.52
N LEU A 138 -0.53 6.03 22.53
CA LEU A 138 0.18 7.31 22.56
C LEU A 138 -0.73 8.53 22.44
N GLY A 139 -2.01 8.35 22.06
CA GLY A 139 -2.95 9.45 21.83
C GLY A 139 -2.54 10.37 20.69
N LEU A 140 -1.93 9.82 19.63
CA LEU A 140 -1.57 10.60 18.45
C LEU A 140 -2.82 11.05 17.68
N PRO A 141 -2.81 12.26 17.08
CA PRO A 141 -3.86 12.68 16.15
C PRO A 141 -3.75 11.89 14.85
N ALA A 142 -4.23 10.65 14.85
CA ALA A 142 -3.92 9.68 13.82
C ALA A 142 -5.10 9.36 12.90
N THR A 143 -4.79 9.12 11.64
CA THR A 143 -5.64 8.43 10.66
C THR A 143 -4.97 7.11 10.30
N VAL A 144 -5.73 6.03 10.31
CA VAL A 144 -5.27 4.72 9.88
C VAL A 144 -5.90 4.40 8.52
N ILE A 145 -5.07 4.25 7.50
CA ILE A 145 -5.48 3.74 6.19
C ILE A 145 -5.21 2.24 6.17
N ARG A 146 -6.25 1.45 5.88
CA ARG A 146 -6.19 -0.01 5.82
C ARG A 146 -6.45 -0.49 4.39
N PRO A 147 -5.44 -0.44 3.52
CA PRO A 147 -5.60 -0.92 2.16
C PRO A 147 -5.80 -2.44 2.13
N VAL A 148 -6.55 -2.89 1.15
CA VAL A 148 -6.68 -4.30 0.78
C VAL A 148 -5.48 -4.77 -0.06
N SER A 149 -5.53 -5.94 -0.70
CA SER A 149 -4.45 -6.41 -1.56
C SER A 149 -4.15 -5.44 -2.70
N PHE A 150 -2.86 -5.25 -2.99
CA PHE A 150 -2.44 -4.32 -4.05
C PHE A 150 -2.56 -4.94 -5.43
N MET A 151 -3.03 -4.16 -6.41
CA MET A 151 -3.02 -4.56 -7.82
C MET A 151 -1.59 -4.82 -8.32
N GLU A 152 -0.61 -4.15 -7.75
CA GLU A 152 0.81 -4.33 -8.05
C GLU A 152 1.36 -5.72 -7.71
N THR A 153 0.61 -6.57 -7.00
CA THR A 153 0.94 -7.99 -6.83
C THR A 153 0.94 -8.76 -8.15
N TYR A 154 0.21 -8.26 -9.15
CA TYR A 154 0.26 -8.81 -10.51
C TYR A 154 1.61 -8.59 -11.23
N TYR A 155 2.51 -7.76 -10.66
CA TYR A 155 3.90 -7.59 -11.14
C TYR A 155 4.90 -8.56 -10.50
N ILE A 156 4.47 -9.46 -9.62
CA ILE A 156 5.33 -10.55 -9.16
C ILE A 156 5.66 -11.41 -10.38
N ASP A 157 6.95 -11.62 -10.65
CA ASP A 157 7.44 -12.22 -11.89
C ASP A 157 6.68 -13.49 -12.31
N GLN A 158 6.47 -14.42 -11.39
CA GLN A 158 5.76 -15.67 -11.66
C GLN A 158 4.30 -15.44 -12.05
N VAL A 159 3.65 -14.44 -11.42
CA VAL A 159 2.25 -14.07 -11.69
C VAL A 159 2.17 -13.38 -13.05
N GLU A 160 3.00 -12.36 -13.29
CA GLU A 160 3.05 -11.62 -14.56
C GLU A 160 3.32 -12.56 -15.74
N ILE A 161 4.37 -13.38 -15.66
CA ILE A 161 4.71 -14.37 -16.70
C ILE A 161 3.54 -15.33 -16.94
N GLY A 162 2.89 -15.80 -15.88
CA GLY A 162 1.73 -16.67 -15.99
C GLY A 162 0.60 -16.01 -16.77
N ILE A 163 0.22 -14.79 -16.41
CA ILE A 163 -0.83 -14.01 -17.06
C ILE A 163 -0.46 -13.74 -18.52
N LEU A 164 0.78 -13.35 -18.79
CA LEU A 164 1.29 -13.15 -20.15
C LEU A 164 1.34 -14.44 -20.98
N LYS A 165 1.32 -15.62 -20.38
CA LYS A 165 1.15 -16.93 -21.02
C LYS A 165 -0.30 -17.40 -21.07
N GLY A 166 -1.26 -16.59 -20.62
CA GLY A 166 -2.69 -16.91 -20.68
C GLY A 166 -3.23 -17.63 -19.44
N LYS A 167 -2.55 -17.50 -18.28
CA LYS A 167 -2.91 -18.21 -17.06
C LYS A 167 -2.81 -17.32 -15.82
N LEU A 168 -3.93 -17.04 -15.19
CA LEU A 168 -3.99 -16.42 -13.85
C LEU A 168 -4.04 -17.54 -12.81
N ALA A 169 -2.92 -17.82 -12.16
CA ALA A 169 -2.82 -18.83 -11.12
C ALA A 169 -2.87 -18.18 -9.74
N ASP A 170 -3.85 -18.56 -8.90
CA ASP A 170 -4.03 -17.99 -7.56
C ASP A 170 -4.64 -19.04 -6.60
N PRO A 171 -4.27 -19.05 -5.29
CA PRO A 171 -4.84 -19.97 -4.31
C PRO A 171 -6.24 -19.62 -3.82
N THR A 172 -6.70 -18.38 -4.06
CA THR A 172 -8.06 -17.98 -3.72
C THR A 172 -9.05 -18.68 -4.64
N ARG A 173 -10.21 -19.04 -4.10
CA ARG A 173 -11.28 -19.71 -4.87
C ARG A 173 -11.74 -18.79 -6.00
N GLY A 174 -11.98 -19.38 -7.16
CA GLY A 174 -12.38 -18.63 -8.34
C GLY A 174 -13.76 -17.96 -8.26
N ASP A 175 -14.60 -18.40 -7.32
CA ASP A 175 -15.94 -17.88 -7.05
C ASP A 175 -16.01 -16.89 -5.86
N LYS A 176 -14.88 -16.63 -5.19
CA LYS A 176 -14.83 -15.71 -4.06
C LYS A 176 -14.51 -14.29 -4.53
N PRO A 177 -15.31 -13.27 -4.13
CA PRO A 177 -14.94 -11.90 -4.30
C PRO A 177 -13.59 -11.60 -3.63
N TYR A 178 -12.73 -10.93 -4.34
CA TYR A 178 -11.40 -10.53 -3.88
C TYR A 178 -11.19 -9.06 -4.15
N GLN A 179 -10.94 -8.31 -3.09
CA GLN A 179 -10.76 -6.86 -3.20
C GLN A 179 -9.31 -6.50 -3.45
N THR A 180 -9.10 -5.57 -4.39
CA THR A 180 -7.79 -5.01 -4.73
C THR A 180 -7.83 -3.50 -4.80
N ILE A 181 -6.67 -2.87 -4.62
CA ILE A 181 -6.48 -1.42 -4.71
C ILE A 181 -5.18 -1.11 -5.44
N ALA A 182 -5.17 -0.06 -6.26
CA ALA A 182 -3.93 0.49 -6.79
C ALA A 182 -3.17 1.25 -5.70
N THR A 183 -1.84 1.15 -5.66
CA THR A 183 -1.05 1.92 -4.69
C THR A 183 -1.17 3.42 -4.93
N ASP A 184 -1.49 3.85 -6.14
CA ASP A 184 -1.77 5.24 -6.47
C ASP A 184 -3.02 5.77 -5.75
N ASP A 185 -4.08 4.97 -5.66
CA ASP A 185 -5.31 5.31 -4.92
C ASP A 185 -5.04 5.48 -3.42
N ILE A 186 -4.12 4.68 -2.86
CA ILE A 186 -3.67 4.82 -1.47
C ILE A 186 -3.02 6.20 -1.28
N GLY A 187 -2.14 6.61 -2.21
CA GLY A 187 -1.52 7.93 -2.20
C GLY A 187 -2.55 9.06 -2.23
N ALA A 188 -3.58 8.92 -3.04
CA ALA A 188 -4.69 9.89 -3.13
C ALA A 188 -5.48 10.00 -1.81
N PHE A 189 -5.80 8.86 -1.16
CA PHE A 189 -6.45 8.87 0.16
C PHE A 189 -5.58 9.51 1.24
N VAL A 190 -4.28 9.23 1.25
CA VAL A 190 -3.35 9.84 2.21
C VAL A 190 -3.28 11.36 2.00
N ALA A 191 -3.19 11.81 0.75
CA ALA A 191 -3.21 13.24 0.44
C ALA A 191 -4.51 13.91 0.91
N LEU A 192 -5.66 13.28 0.66
CA LEU A 192 -6.96 13.77 1.10
C LEU A 192 -7.06 13.82 2.64
N ALA A 193 -6.50 12.81 3.33
CA ALA A 193 -6.47 12.80 4.79
C ALA A 193 -5.70 14.00 5.35
N PHE A 194 -4.54 14.35 4.77
CA PHE A 194 -3.80 15.54 5.16
C PHE A 194 -4.52 16.85 4.82
N GLU A 195 -5.31 16.88 3.77
CA GLU A 195 -6.13 18.07 3.41
C GLU A 195 -7.34 18.27 4.33
N ARG A 196 -7.88 17.18 4.89
CA ARG A 196 -9.10 17.20 5.71
C ARG A 196 -8.87 16.59 7.10
N PRO A 197 -7.93 17.10 7.90
CA PRO A 197 -7.55 16.48 9.18
C PRO A 197 -8.75 16.34 10.13
N SER A 198 -9.66 17.31 10.18
CA SER A 198 -10.85 17.24 11.03
C SER A 198 -11.83 16.13 10.64
N GLU A 199 -11.81 15.69 9.39
CA GLU A 199 -12.63 14.59 8.93
C GLU A 199 -11.96 13.23 9.16
N PHE A 200 -10.64 13.14 9.05
CA PHE A 200 -9.91 11.88 9.03
C PHE A 200 -9.25 11.48 10.34
N ILE A 201 -8.84 12.44 11.18
CA ILE A 201 -8.22 12.13 12.49
C ILE A 201 -9.22 11.33 13.34
N GLY A 202 -8.72 10.24 13.92
CA GLY A 202 -9.52 9.29 14.71
C GLY A 202 -10.16 8.16 13.89
N LYS A 203 -10.11 8.22 12.56
CA LYS A 203 -10.67 7.18 11.70
C LYS A 203 -9.66 6.08 11.36
N ALA A 204 -10.18 4.86 11.20
CA ALA A 204 -9.50 3.75 10.54
C ALA A 204 -10.36 3.32 9.33
N LEU A 205 -9.82 3.46 8.12
CA LEU A 205 -10.55 3.28 6.87
C LEU A 205 -10.01 2.08 6.10
N GLU A 206 -10.83 1.06 5.90
CA GLU A 206 -10.53 -0.03 4.97
C GLU A 206 -10.86 0.45 3.55
N ILE A 207 -9.85 0.49 2.67
CA ILE A 207 -9.97 1.06 1.32
C ILE A 207 -9.68 0.03 0.24
N ALA A 208 -10.54 0.03 -0.81
CA ALA A 208 -10.43 -0.83 -1.99
C ALA A 208 -10.92 -0.08 -3.23
N GLY A 209 -10.37 -0.42 -4.40
CA GLY A 209 -10.76 0.16 -5.68
C GLY A 209 -11.60 -0.78 -6.53
N SER A 210 -11.32 -2.09 -6.46
CA SER A 210 -11.96 -3.11 -7.28
C SER A 210 -12.31 -4.35 -6.44
N GLU A 211 -13.45 -4.96 -6.73
CA GLU A 211 -13.85 -6.26 -6.19
C GLU A 211 -14.27 -7.16 -7.34
N LEU A 212 -13.54 -8.25 -7.54
CA LEU A 212 -13.76 -9.23 -8.59
C LEU A 212 -13.46 -10.63 -8.07
N THR A 213 -14.17 -11.63 -8.57
CA THR A 213 -13.69 -13.00 -8.46
C THR A 213 -12.44 -13.19 -9.34
N ASN A 214 -11.61 -14.19 -9.04
CA ASN A 214 -10.45 -14.49 -9.89
C ASN A 214 -10.82 -14.93 -11.31
N VAL A 215 -12.02 -15.49 -11.49
CA VAL A 215 -12.56 -15.80 -12.83
C VAL A 215 -12.85 -14.51 -13.60
N GLU A 216 -13.50 -13.54 -12.98
CA GLU A 216 -13.76 -12.22 -13.58
C GLU A 216 -12.46 -11.44 -13.83
N ALA A 217 -11.51 -11.49 -12.88
CA ALA A 217 -10.19 -10.88 -13.08
C ALA A 217 -9.47 -11.47 -14.32
N ALA A 218 -9.53 -12.79 -14.51
CA ALA A 218 -8.98 -13.43 -15.70
C ALA A 218 -9.67 -12.97 -17.00
N GLN A 219 -10.98 -12.70 -16.96
CA GLN A 219 -11.71 -12.11 -18.10
C GLN A 219 -11.26 -10.66 -18.36
N VAL A 220 -11.05 -9.85 -17.32
CA VAL A 220 -10.48 -8.50 -17.46
C VAL A 220 -9.11 -8.56 -18.12
N PHE A 221 -8.21 -9.43 -17.65
CA PHE A 221 -6.92 -9.66 -18.30
C PHE A 221 -7.08 -10.08 -19.76
N SER A 222 -8.03 -10.95 -20.07
CA SER A 222 -8.28 -11.38 -21.46
C SER A 222 -8.65 -10.20 -22.35
N ARG A 223 -9.54 -9.32 -21.89
CA ARG A 223 -9.94 -8.12 -22.64
C ARG A 223 -8.77 -7.16 -22.86
N VAL A 224 -8.00 -6.88 -21.81
CA VAL A 224 -6.89 -5.92 -21.87
C VAL A 224 -5.74 -6.44 -22.73
N LEU A 225 -5.41 -7.73 -22.63
CA LEU A 225 -4.31 -8.34 -23.38
C LEU A 225 -4.70 -8.74 -24.81
N GLY A 226 -6.00 -8.73 -25.14
CA GLY A 226 -6.50 -9.18 -26.46
C GLY A 226 -6.23 -10.65 -26.75
N LYS A 227 -6.19 -11.50 -25.71
CA LYS A 227 -5.98 -12.95 -25.81
C LYS A 227 -6.58 -13.66 -24.60
N PRO A 228 -6.96 -14.95 -24.70
CA PRO A 228 -7.51 -15.69 -23.58
C PRO A 228 -6.54 -15.78 -22.41
N VAL A 229 -7.04 -15.44 -21.20
CA VAL A 229 -6.41 -15.73 -19.92
C VAL A 229 -7.41 -16.54 -19.11
N LYS A 230 -6.99 -17.69 -18.60
CA LYS A 230 -7.83 -18.58 -17.81
C LYS A 230 -7.38 -18.59 -16.36
N PHE A 231 -8.32 -18.54 -15.44
CA PHE A 231 -8.04 -18.75 -14.03
C PHE A 231 -7.65 -20.21 -13.77
N GLN A 232 -6.64 -20.41 -12.95
CA GLN A 232 -6.25 -21.71 -12.42
C GLN A 232 -6.03 -21.63 -10.92
N ARG A 233 -6.85 -22.39 -10.18
CA ARG A 233 -6.69 -22.46 -8.73
C ARG A 233 -5.44 -23.25 -8.34
N ILE A 234 -4.65 -22.68 -7.41
CA ILE A 234 -3.55 -23.40 -6.74
C ILE A 234 -4.11 -24.04 -5.47
N PRO A 235 -3.96 -25.35 -5.26
CA PRO A 235 -4.42 -26.02 -4.05
C PRO A 235 -3.68 -25.51 -2.80
N LEU A 236 -4.42 -25.23 -1.70
CA LEU A 236 -3.81 -24.73 -0.45
C LEU A 236 -2.72 -25.65 0.13
N PRO A 237 -2.82 -26.99 0.07
CA PRO A 237 -1.71 -27.85 0.51
C PRO A 237 -0.40 -27.59 -0.25
N LEU A 238 -0.49 -27.28 -1.55
CA LEU A 238 0.67 -26.93 -2.36
C LEU A 238 1.27 -25.57 -1.94
N VAL A 239 0.41 -24.60 -1.61
CA VAL A 239 0.86 -23.31 -1.05
C VAL A 239 1.64 -23.53 0.25
N ARG A 240 1.11 -24.38 1.14
CA ARG A 240 1.81 -24.71 2.40
C ARG A 240 3.18 -25.33 2.18
N LEU A 241 3.28 -26.21 1.19
CA LEU A 241 4.53 -26.89 0.85
C LEU A 241 5.57 -25.94 0.25
N LEU A 242 5.15 -25.07 -0.68
CA LEU A 242 6.06 -24.22 -1.47
C LEU A 242 6.33 -22.86 -0.82
N LEU A 243 5.34 -22.25 -0.17
CA LEU A 243 5.41 -20.89 0.37
C LEU A 243 5.33 -20.83 1.90
N GLY A 244 5.07 -21.96 2.55
CA GLY A 244 5.05 -22.06 4.00
C GLY A 244 3.68 -21.78 4.65
N LYS A 245 3.70 -21.83 5.99
CA LYS A 245 2.48 -21.75 6.81
C LYS A 245 1.79 -20.39 6.72
N GLU A 246 2.55 -19.31 6.70
CA GLU A 246 2.00 -17.96 6.70
C GLU A 246 1.14 -17.69 5.47
N PHE A 247 1.66 -17.98 4.27
CA PHE A 247 0.91 -17.85 3.03
C PHE A 247 -0.31 -18.79 2.98
N HIS A 248 -0.17 -20.01 3.50
CA HIS A 248 -1.30 -20.94 3.61
C HIS A 248 -2.43 -20.34 4.46
N GLU A 249 -2.13 -19.79 5.65
CA GLU A 249 -3.11 -19.17 6.54
C GLU A 249 -3.70 -17.89 5.90
N MET A 250 -2.89 -17.09 5.23
CA MET A 250 -3.33 -15.91 4.51
C MET A 250 -4.37 -16.27 3.43
N PHE A 251 -4.07 -17.21 2.55
CA PHE A 251 -5.02 -17.62 1.51
C PHE A 251 -6.23 -18.38 2.06
N ARG A 252 -6.07 -19.09 3.19
CA ARG A 252 -7.21 -19.66 3.91
C ARG A 252 -8.15 -18.57 4.42
N TRP A 253 -7.59 -17.48 4.96
CA TRP A 253 -8.36 -16.33 5.41
C TRP A 253 -9.08 -15.64 4.24
N PHE A 254 -8.43 -15.43 3.11
CA PHE A 254 -9.07 -14.89 1.90
C PHE A 254 -10.24 -15.77 1.43
N ASN A 255 -10.07 -17.08 1.47
CA ASN A 255 -11.12 -18.01 1.06
C ASN A 255 -12.34 -18.03 2.00
N ASN A 256 -12.15 -17.77 3.29
CA ASN A 256 -13.19 -17.90 4.30
C ASN A 256 -13.81 -16.56 4.71
N THR A 257 -12.97 -15.54 4.92
CA THR A 257 -13.37 -14.25 5.49
C THR A 257 -13.23 -13.13 4.46
N GLY A 258 -12.03 -12.90 3.94
CA GLY A 258 -11.71 -11.84 2.98
C GLY A 258 -11.83 -10.43 3.52
N TYR A 259 -11.56 -9.47 2.66
CA TYR A 259 -11.72 -8.03 2.92
C TYR A 259 -13.19 -7.61 2.90
N ARG A 260 -13.50 -6.42 3.45
CA ARG A 260 -14.89 -5.93 3.59
C ARG A 260 -15.00 -4.41 3.38
N ALA A 261 -14.13 -3.83 2.57
CA ALA A 261 -14.26 -2.42 2.21
C ALA A 261 -15.57 -2.19 1.44
N ASP A 262 -16.34 -1.19 1.84
CA ASP A 262 -17.55 -0.78 1.10
C ASP A 262 -17.15 0.18 -0.02
N ILE A 263 -16.78 -0.36 -1.18
CA ILE A 263 -16.33 0.43 -2.35
C ILE A 263 -17.38 1.45 -2.79
N PRO A 264 -18.69 1.10 -2.89
CA PRO A 264 -19.71 2.10 -3.20
C PRO A 264 -19.79 3.24 -2.19
N ALA A 265 -19.68 2.96 -0.90
CA ALA A 265 -19.66 3.99 0.14
C ALA A 265 -18.41 4.86 0.06
N LEU A 266 -17.23 4.27 -0.18
CA LEU A 266 -15.99 5.02 -0.38
C LEU A 266 -16.09 5.99 -1.56
N ARG A 267 -16.61 5.55 -2.70
CA ARG A 267 -16.82 6.41 -3.88
C ARG A 267 -17.81 7.55 -3.65
N ARG A 268 -18.85 7.32 -2.84
CA ARG A 268 -19.80 8.38 -2.47
C ARG A 268 -19.21 9.37 -1.46
N ALA A 269 -18.48 8.88 -0.48
CA ALA A 269 -17.92 9.71 0.59
C ALA A 269 -16.69 10.51 0.13
N TYR A 270 -15.91 9.97 -0.80
CA TYR A 270 -14.64 10.54 -1.25
C TYR A 270 -14.57 10.61 -2.79
N PRO A 271 -15.49 11.36 -3.46
CA PRO A 271 -15.56 11.42 -4.92
C PRO A 271 -14.31 12.04 -5.57
N GLU A 272 -13.48 12.75 -4.78
CA GLU A 272 -12.23 13.33 -5.24
C GLU A 272 -11.12 12.26 -5.42
N VAL A 273 -11.28 11.09 -4.81
CA VAL A 273 -10.35 9.98 -4.98
C VAL A 273 -10.88 9.07 -6.07
N HIS A 274 -10.18 9.05 -7.20
CA HIS A 274 -10.46 8.08 -8.25
C HIS A 274 -10.02 6.69 -7.81
N LEU A 275 -10.98 5.84 -7.47
CA LEU A 275 -10.74 4.43 -7.14
C LEU A 275 -10.71 3.61 -8.42
N HIS A 276 -9.52 3.22 -8.87
CA HIS A 276 -9.32 2.47 -10.10
C HIS A 276 -9.99 1.08 -10.04
N THR A 277 -10.71 0.74 -11.08
CA THR A 277 -11.04 -0.65 -11.35
C THR A 277 -9.79 -1.40 -11.83
N LEU A 278 -9.80 -2.74 -11.75
CA LEU A 278 -8.69 -3.54 -12.28
C LEU A 278 -8.43 -3.26 -13.77
N GLU A 279 -9.48 -3.05 -14.57
CA GLU A 279 -9.32 -2.78 -16.00
C GLU A 279 -8.68 -1.41 -16.26
N GLU A 280 -9.10 -0.36 -15.57
CA GLU A 280 -8.50 0.97 -15.67
C GLU A 280 -7.02 0.95 -15.29
N TRP A 281 -6.71 0.32 -14.15
CA TRP A 281 -5.32 0.17 -13.68
C TRP A 281 -4.45 -0.56 -14.70
N LEU A 282 -4.91 -1.69 -15.23
CA LEU A 282 -4.16 -2.46 -16.24
C LEU A 282 -3.91 -1.65 -17.52
N ARG A 283 -4.86 -0.82 -17.95
CA ARG A 283 -4.72 0.04 -19.12
C ARG A 283 -3.74 1.17 -18.86
N MET A 284 -3.83 1.83 -17.70
CA MET A 284 -2.93 2.88 -17.24
C MET A 284 -1.48 2.37 -17.16
N GLU A 285 -1.29 1.17 -16.60
CA GLU A 285 0.01 0.52 -16.46
C GLU A 285 0.55 -0.11 -17.77
N GLY A 286 -0.20 0.03 -18.85
CA GLY A 286 0.25 -0.37 -20.19
C GLY A 286 0.31 -1.88 -20.41
N TRP A 287 -0.46 -2.69 -19.68
CA TRP A 287 -0.50 -4.15 -19.85
C TRP A 287 -0.85 -4.59 -21.29
N HIS A 288 -1.71 -3.83 -21.96
CA HIS A 288 -2.04 -4.05 -23.38
C HIS A 288 -0.81 -4.00 -24.34
N LYS A 289 0.25 -3.28 -23.94
CA LYS A 289 1.51 -3.19 -24.70
C LYS A 289 2.45 -4.35 -24.41
N ARG A 290 2.40 -4.91 -23.18
CA ARG A 290 3.27 -6.03 -22.75
C ARG A 290 2.99 -7.31 -23.53
N ALA A 291 1.71 -7.58 -23.85
CA ALA A 291 1.31 -8.72 -24.65
C ALA A 291 1.96 -8.75 -26.05
N ARG A 292 2.24 -7.59 -26.63
CA ARG A 292 2.88 -7.47 -27.95
C ARG A 292 4.38 -7.81 -27.92
N ARG A 293 5.07 -7.50 -26.82
CA ARG A 293 6.51 -7.78 -26.64
C ARG A 293 6.82 -9.28 -26.54
N VAL A 294 5.90 -10.07 -25.96
CA VAL A 294 6.05 -11.53 -25.85
C VAL A 294 5.84 -12.25 -27.19
N ARG A 295 5.15 -11.60 -28.14
CA ARG A 295 4.89 -12.17 -29.50
C ARG A 295 5.97 -11.84 -30.53
N ALA A 296 6.86 -10.89 -30.28
CA ALA A 296 7.94 -10.60 -31.20
C ALA A 296 8.98 -11.73 -31.13
N PRO A 297 9.24 -12.48 -32.23
CA PRO A 297 10.34 -13.42 -32.22
C PRO A 297 11.64 -12.65 -31.97
N LYS A 298 12.51 -13.21 -31.13
CA LYS A 298 13.88 -12.72 -31.04
C LYS A 298 14.49 -12.94 -32.44
N GLY A 299 14.58 -11.87 -33.22
CA GLY A 299 15.36 -11.84 -34.44
C GLY A 299 16.84 -12.03 -34.14
#